data_7cfcba6a73b1d0c3950902a149ed343b
#
_entry.id   7cfcba6a73b1d0c3950902a149ed343b
#
_cell.length_a   1.000
_cell.length_b   1.000
_cell.length_c   1.000
_cell.angle_alpha   90.00
_cell.angle_beta   90.00
_cell.angle_gamma   90.00
#
_symmetry.space_group_name_H-M   'P 1'
#
loop_
_entity.id
_entity.type
_entity.pdbx_description
1 polymer ?
#
loop_
_entity_poly.entity_id
_entity_poly.type
_entity_poly.pdbx_seq_one_letter_code
_entity_poly.pdbx_strand_id
1 'polypeptide(L)'
;MERYYSYSRFIKEYFGEKLYKICLDGGFTCPNRDGTLATGGCIFCSEGGSGEFTENASLSVSEQIHLGKSQTSRKYQGEHYIAYFQAFTNTYAPVDRLRAFYEEAITAPEIVALSIGTRPDCITPEILDLLEELNKRKPVFIEMGLQTSHDSTASFLNRAYPTETFTKTCHALTEAGIRVTAHIILGLPGETLDMELDTIRYLNTLPVSGIKISMLYVLKNTVLASYYEQHPFHILTMEEYINHLIICLSQLRKDIVIERMTGDGPKDLLIVPKWIGHKRLVLNTIHKEMKQRNFTQGGSLCQKNL
;
A
#
# COMPACT_ATOMS: atom_id res chain seq x y z
N MET A 1 -21.39 5.01 15.21
CA MET A 1 -20.35 5.94 14.69
C MET A 1 -19.15 5.10 14.33
N GLU A 2 -18.58 5.24 13.13
CA GLU A 2 -17.34 4.55 12.72
C GLU A 2 -16.18 5.03 13.59
N ARG A 3 -15.30 4.11 13.98
CA ARG A 3 -14.17 4.39 14.87
C ARG A 3 -12.97 4.97 14.17
N TYR A 4 -12.93 4.86 12.85
CA TYR A 4 -11.86 5.35 11.98
C TYR A 4 -12.40 5.69 10.60
N TYR A 5 -11.67 6.49 9.84
CA TYR A 5 -12.02 6.83 8.46
C TYR A 5 -11.66 5.68 7.52
N SER A 6 -12.62 4.81 7.26
CA SER A 6 -12.42 3.60 6.47
C SER A 6 -12.37 3.89 4.96
N TYR A 7 -11.62 3.08 4.21
CA TYR A 7 -11.60 3.15 2.75
C TYR A 7 -13.01 3.01 2.12
N SER A 8 -13.84 2.12 2.68
CA SER A 8 -15.21 1.94 2.20
C SER A 8 -16.06 3.21 2.35
N ARG A 9 -15.88 3.92 3.46
CA ARG A 9 -16.55 5.21 3.71
C ARG A 9 -16.02 6.28 2.74
N PHE A 10 -14.70 6.40 2.59
CA PHE A 10 -14.08 7.34 1.65
C PHE A 10 -14.58 7.14 0.23
N ILE A 11 -14.57 5.90 -0.28
CA ILE A 11 -15.03 5.58 -1.63
C ILE A 11 -16.48 5.98 -1.82
N LYS A 12 -17.36 5.70 -0.85
CA LYS A 12 -18.75 6.07 -0.92
C LYS A 12 -18.97 7.59 -0.86
N GLU A 13 -18.19 8.31 -0.05
CA GLU A 13 -18.26 9.78 0.03
C GLU A 13 -17.72 10.44 -1.26
N TYR A 14 -16.67 9.88 -1.86
CA TYR A 14 -15.98 10.46 -3.01
C TYR A 14 -16.68 10.17 -4.34
N PHE A 15 -17.17 8.93 -4.54
CA PHE A 15 -17.79 8.48 -5.79
C PHE A 15 -19.32 8.33 -5.71
N GLY A 16 -19.91 8.45 -4.53
CA GLY A 16 -21.35 8.22 -4.31
C GLY A 16 -21.76 6.74 -4.23
N GLU A 17 -20.86 5.83 -4.55
CA GLU A 17 -21.13 4.39 -4.62
C GLU A 17 -19.96 3.56 -4.05
N LYS A 18 -20.21 2.26 -3.88
CA LYS A 18 -19.15 1.30 -3.52
C LYS A 18 -18.43 0.88 -4.79
N LEU A 19 -17.10 0.90 -4.76
CA LEU A 19 -16.25 0.45 -5.86
C LEU A 19 -15.37 -0.73 -5.42
N TYR A 20 -14.93 -1.52 -6.42
CA TYR A 20 -13.92 -2.56 -6.26
C TYR A 20 -12.69 -2.23 -7.11
N LYS A 21 -11.51 -2.62 -6.61
CA LYS A 21 -10.28 -2.57 -7.38
C LYS A 21 -10.17 -3.82 -8.26
N ILE A 22 -9.89 -3.62 -9.55
CA ILE A 22 -9.43 -4.68 -10.46
C ILE A 22 -7.91 -4.57 -10.50
N CYS A 23 -7.23 -5.65 -10.11
CA CYS A 23 -5.77 -5.71 -10.06
C CYS A 23 -5.21 -5.95 -11.45
N LEU A 24 -4.33 -5.08 -11.91
CA LEU A 24 -3.70 -5.12 -13.24
C LEU A 24 -2.19 -5.26 -13.10
N ASP A 25 -1.58 -6.02 -14.01
CA ASP A 25 -0.14 -6.14 -14.17
C ASP A 25 0.31 -5.50 -15.49
N GLY A 26 1.12 -4.45 -15.41
CA GLY A 26 1.69 -3.78 -16.57
C GLY A 26 2.97 -4.44 -17.11
N GLY A 27 3.40 -5.56 -16.56
CA GLY A 27 4.67 -6.20 -16.91
C GLY A 27 5.88 -5.32 -16.64
N PHE A 28 5.78 -4.47 -15.60
CA PHE A 28 6.87 -3.61 -15.15
C PHE A 28 7.81 -4.36 -14.21
N THR A 29 9.00 -3.81 -13.98
CA THR A 29 9.96 -4.32 -13.01
C THR A 29 10.17 -3.29 -11.89
N CYS A 30 11.27 -3.42 -11.16
CA CYS A 30 11.65 -2.51 -10.10
C CYS A 30 13.15 -2.18 -10.25
N PRO A 31 13.58 -0.90 -10.18
CA PRO A 31 14.99 -0.52 -10.30
C PRO A 31 15.85 -1.13 -9.18
N ASN A 32 15.22 -1.56 -8.10
CA ASN A 32 15.84 -2.26 -6.99
C ASN A 32 16.07 -3.77 -7.28
N ARG A 33 15.61 -4.28 -8.43
CA ARG A 33 15.72 -5.68 -8.85
C ARG A 33 16.55 -5.90 -10.10
N ASP A 34 16.45 -5.00 -11.07
CA ASP A 34 17.06 -5.18 -12.40
C ASP A 34 18.50 -4.71 -12.49
N GLY A 35 19.09 -4.26 -11.39
CA GLY A 35 20.47 -3.80 -11.33
C GLY A 35 20.64 -2.29 -11.54
N THR A 36 19.57 -1.54 -11.80
CA THR A 36 19.67 -0.08 -11.99
C THR A 36 20.06 0.63 -10.69
N LEU A 37 19.44 0.31 -9.57
CA LEU A 37 19.79 0.81 -8.23
C LEU A 37 20.43 -0.29 -7.38
N ALA A 38 19.83 -1.48 -7.37
CA ALA A 38 20.30 -2.64 -6.63
C ALA A 38 19.76 -3.92 -7.30
N THR A 39 20.20 -5.08 -6.81
CA THR A 39 19.73 -6.40 -7.25
C THR A 39 18.86 -7.06 -6.18
N GLY A 40 17.94 -7.94 -6.57
CA GLY A 40 17.14 -8.77 -5.67
C GLY A 40 15.92 -8.09 -5.05
N GLY A 41 15.81 -6.76 -5.09
CA GLY A 41 14.69 -6.02 -4.52
C GLY A 41 14.81 -5.79 -3.01
N CYS A 42 13.73 -5.29 -2.39
CA CYS A 42 13.62 -5.25 -0.95
C CYS A 42 13.64 -6.67 -0.38
N ILE A 43 14.31 -6.87 0.76
CA ILE A 43 14.56 -8.23 1.31
C ILE A 43 13.30 -9.02 1.62
N PHE A 44 12.18 -8.35 1.86
CA PHE A 44 10.86 -8.95 2.16
C PHE A 44 10.00 -9.20 0.90
N CYS A 45 10.41 -8.68 -0.26
CA CYS A 45 9.59 -8.69 -1.47
C CYS A 45 9.66 -10.06 -2.18
N SER A 46 8.51 -10.67 -2.45
CA SER A 46 8.41 -11.92 -3.20
C SER A 46 8.87 -11.78 -4.66
N GLU A 47 9.05 -12.88 -5.35
CA GLU A 47 9.35 -12.89 -6.78
C GLU A 47 8.25 -12.21 -7.62
N GLY A 48 6.99 -12.33 -7.20
CA GLY A 48 5.85 -11.67 -7.83
C GLY A 48 5.71 -10.17 -7.55
N GLY A 49 6.60 -9.58 -6.74
CA GLY A 49 6.58 -8.12 -6.48
C GLY A 49 5.26 -7.57 -5.94
N SER A 50 4.55 -8.35 -5.11
CA SER A 50 3.19 -8.07 -4.61
C SER A 50 2.09 -8.20 -5.68
N GLY A 51 2.40 -8.86 -6.80
CA GLY A 51 1.48 -9.13 -7.91
C GLY A 51 0.82 -10.51 -7.86
N GLU A 52 0.87 -11.23 -6.72
CA GLU A 52 0.33 -12.59 -6.59
C GLU A 52 -1.18 -12.70 -6.85
N PHE A 53 -1.86 -11.57 -6.95
CA PHE A 53 -3.32 -11.48 -7.19
C PHE A 53 -3.67 -10.73 -8.49
N THR A 54 -2.67 -10.50 -9.36
CA THR A 54 -2.89 -9.89 -10.68
C THR A 54 -3.13 -10.95 -11.75
N GLU A 55 -3.71 -10.53 -12.87
CA GLU A 55 -3.78 -11.33 -14.08
C GLU A 55 -2.38 -11.44 -14.75
N ASN A 56 -2.29 -12.23 -15.80
CA ASN A 56 -1.04 -12.39 -16.54
C ASN A 56 -0.68 -11.11 -17.29
N ALA A 57 0.51 -10.60 -17.08
CA ALA A 57 1.04 -9.39 -17.73
C ALA A 57 1.16 -9.48 -19.27
N SER A 58 1.01 -10.66 -19.87
CA SER A 58 0.97 -10.82 -21.32
C SER A 58 -0.38 -10.42 -21.95
N LEU A 59 -1.42 -10.27 -21.14
CA LEU A 59 -2.74 -9.82 -21.57
C LEU A 59 -2.78 -8.30 -21.68
N SER A 60 -3.57 -7.78 -22.63
CA SER A 60 -3.85 -6.34 -22.68
C SER A 60 -4.55 -5.87 -21.41
N VAL A 61 -4.51 -4.58 -21.13
CA VAL A 61 -5.21 -4.00 -19.97
C VAL A 61 -6.72 -4.26 -20.05
N SER A 62 -7.28 -4.15 -21.23
CA SER A 62 -8.71 -4.44 -21.50
C SER A 62 -9.09 -5.88 -21.19
N GLU A 63 -8.25 -6.85 -21.58
CA GLU A 63 -8.47 -8.27 -21.26
C GLU A 63 -8.37 -8.52 -19.75
N GLN A 64 -7.38 -7.93 -19.08
CA GLN A 64 -7.24 -8.03 -17.62
C GLN A 64 -8.45 -7.42 -16.90
N ILE A 65 -8.97 -6.27 -17.36
CA ILE A 65 -10.19 -5.65 -16.81
C ILE A 65 -11.36 -6.60 -16.96
N HIS A 66 -11.56 -7.20 -18.14
CA HIS A 66 -12.64 -8.13 -18.38
C HIS A 66 -12.60 -9.35 -17.46
N LEU A 67 -11.43 -9.95 -17.29
CA LEU A 67 -11.24 -11.09 -16.39
C LEU A 67 -11.47 -10.70 -14.92
N GLY A 68 -10.91 -9.57 -14.47
CA GLY A 68 -11.08 -9.06 -13.12
C GLY A 68 -12.55 -8.76 -12.77
N LYS A 69 -13.34 -8.25 -13.71
CA LYS A 69 -14.79 -8.10 -13.57
C LYS A 69 -15.47 -9.45 -13.33
N SER A 70 -15.13 -10.45 -14.12
CA SER A 70 -15.70 -11.80 -13.99
C SER A 70 -15.43 -12.41 -12.61
N GLN A 71 -14.22 -12.24 -12.10
CA GLN A 71 -13.81 -12.75 -10.77
C GLN A 71 -14.50 -12.01 -9.62
N THR A 72 -14.79 -10.71 -9.79
CA THR A 72 -15.46 -9.91 -8.75
C THR A 72 -16.97 -10.02 -8.78
N SER A 73 -17.59 -10.48 -9.88
CA SER A 73 -19.04 -10.53 -10.11
C SER A 73 -19.85 -11.22 -9.00
N ARG A 74 -19.27 -12.24 -8.35
CA ARG A 74 -19.92 -12.93 -7.22
C ARG A 74 -20.00 -12.10 -5.94
N LYS A 75 -19.16 -11.07 -5.79
CA LYS A 75 -19.03 -10.24 -4.58
C LYS A 75 -19.51 -8.81 -4.80
N TYR A 76 -19.64 -8.40 -6.04
CA TYR A 76 -19.95 -7.03 -6.43
C TYR A 76 -20.92 -7.01 -7.61
N GLN A 77 -22.02 -6.29 -7.43
CA GLN A 77 -23.09 -6.14 -8.42
C GLN A 77 -23.08 -4.76 -9.10
N GLY A 78 -22.11 -3.90 -8.77
CA GLY A 78 -21.94 -2.59 -9.41
C GLY A 78 -21.24 -2.70 -10.76
N GLU A 79 -21.30 -1.60 -11.51
CA GLU A 79 -20.78 -1.51 -12.88
C GLU A 79 -19.43 -0.79 -12.95
N HIS A 80 -19.03 -0.04 -11.90
CA HIS A 80 -17.85 0.79 -11.89
C HIS A 80 -16.73 0.22 -11.01
N TYR A 81 -15.48 0.39 -11.47
CA TYR A 81 -14.29 -0.16 -10.84
C TYR A 81 -13.15 0.86 -10.79
N ILE A 82 -12.18 0.60 -9.94
CA ILE A 82 -10.87 1.27 -9.93
C ILE A 82 -9.85 0.33 -10.57
N ALA A 83 -9.17 0.77 -11.62
CA ALA A 83 -8.05 0.04 -12.21
C ALA A 83 -6.82 0.19 -11.30
N TYR A 84 -6.33 -0.93 -10.76
CA TYR A 84 -5.25 -0.93 -9.79
C TYR A 84 -4.01 -1.63 -10.32
N PHE A 85 -3.00 -0.86 -10.70
CA PHE A 85 -1.68 -1.35 -11.08
C PHE A 85 -0.85 -1.58 -9.82
N GLN A 86 -0.56 -2.85 -9.49
CA GLN A 86 0.04 -3.17 -8.19
C GLN A 86 1.33 -4.00 -8.24
N ALA A 87 1.59 -4.76 -9.29
CA ALA A 87 2.80 -5.57 -9.40
C ALA A 87 4.03 -4.67 -9.57
N PHE A 88 5.06 -4.84 -8.73
CA PHE A 88 6.33 -4.11 -8.79
C PHE A 88 6.20 -2.57 -8.70
N THR A 89 6.87 -1.86 -9.62
CA THR A 89 6.95 -0.38 -9.64
C THR A 89 6.30 0.14 -10.90
N ASN A 90 5.04 0.52 -10.82
CA ASN A 90 4.20 0.79 -11.99
C ASN A 90 4.42 2.16 -12.64
N THR A 91 5.41 2.93 -12.20
CA THR A 91 5.90 4.14 -12.88
C THR A 91 7.33 3.95 -13.42
N TYR A 92 7.88 2.74 -13.33
CA TYR A 92 9.24 2.46 -13.77
C TYR A 92 9.24 1.88 -15.19
N ALA A 93 9.01 2.76 -16.16
CA ALA A 93 9.10 2.50 -17.59
C ALA A 93 9.19 3.83 -18.37
N PRO A 94 9.54 3.83 -19.67
CA PRO A 94 9.42 5.00 -20.53
C PRO A 94 8.00 5.58 -20.50
N VAL A 95 7.88 6.93 -20.49
CA VAL A 95 6.60 7.65 -20.34
C VAL A 95 5.56 7.22 -21.40
N ASP A 96 6.00 7.03 -22.66
CA ASP A 96 5.09 6.60 -23.73
C ASP A 96 4.48 5.22 -23.46
N ARG A 97 5.26 4.29 -22.88
CA ARG A 97 4.76 2.99 -22.47
C ARG A 97 3.77 3.11 -21.32
N LEU A 98 4.07 3.91 -20.29
CA LEU A 98 3.18 4.19 -19.18
C LEU A 98 1.87 4.81 -19.67
N ARG A 99 1.98 5.81 -20.56
CA ARG A 99 0.83 6.47 -21.20
C ARG A 99 -0.08 5.44 -21.89
N ALA A 100 0.47 4.57 -22.71
CA ALA A 100 -0.32 3.56 -23.42
C ALA A 100 -1.11 2.67 -22.47
N PHE A 101 -0.49 2.18 -21.39
CA PHE A 101 -1.16 1.34 -20.39
C PHE A 101 -2.25 2.09 -19.61
N TYR A 102 -1.94 3.31 -19.15
CA TYR A 102 -2.91 4.09 -18.38
C TYR A 102 -4.06 4.61 -19.25
N GLU A 103 -3.78 5.00 -20.50
CA GLU A 103 -4.81 5.40 -21.47
C GLU A 103 -5.77 4.25 -21.76
N GLU A 104 -5.28 3.04 -21.97
CA GLU A 104 -6.12 1.88 -22.18
C GLU A 104 -7.04 1.63 -20.98
N ALA A 105 -6.51 1.74 -19.74
CA ALA A 105 -7.30 1.59 -18.54
C ALA A 105 -8.32 2.72 -18.36
N ILE A 106 -7.90 3.99 -18.52
CA ILE A 106 -8.75 5.16 -18.19
C ILE A 106 -9.87 5.36 -19.21
N THR A 107 -9.70 4.88 -20.44
CA THR A 107 -10.73 4.96 -21.49
C THR A 107 -11.82 3.92 -21.35
N ALA A 108 -11.59 2.84 -20.62
CA ALA A 108 -12.62 1.85 -20.33
C ALA A 108 -13.80 2.50 -19.57
N PRO A 109 -15.05 2.36 -20.05
CA PRO A 109 -16.20 3.08 -19.48
C PRO A 109 -16.50 2.69 -18.04
N GLU A 110 -16.23 1.44 -17.65
CA GLU A 110 -16.42 0.93 -16.30
C GLU A 110 -15.32 1.36 -15.31
N ILE A 111 -14.18 1.88 -15.77
CA ILE A 111 -13.12 2.37 -14.91
C ILE A 111 -13.37 3.84 -14.58
N VAL A 112 -13.55 4.15 -13.30
CA VAL A 112 -13.83 5.52 -12.81
C VAL A 112 -12.63 6.18 -12.16
N ALA A 113 -11.57 5.42 -11.86
CA ALA A 113 -10.32 5.94 -11.31
C ALA A 113 -9.16 4.98 -11.58
N LEU A 114 -7.94 5.50 -11.54
CA LEU A 114 -6.70 4.71 -11.50
C LEU A 114 -6.13 4.68 -10.08
N SER A 115 -5.56 3.55 -9.67
CA SER A 115 -4.74 3.42 -8.46
C SER A 115 -3.41 2.79 -8.87
N ILE A 116 -2.27 3.41 -8.55
CA ILE A 116 -0.96 3.02 -9.08
C ILE A 116 -0.01 2.82 -7.92
N GLY A 117 0.42 1.56 -7.73
CA GLY A 117 1.42 1.19 -6.74
C GLY A 117 2.83 1.46 -7.27
N THR A 118 3.64 2.23 -6.55
CA THR A 118 4.96 2.61 -7.03
C THR A 118 5.95 2.96 -5.91
N ARG A 119 7.15 3.36 -6.31
CA ARG A 119 8.23 3.91 -5.50
C ARG A 119 8.31 5.42 -5.70
N PRO A 120 8.64 6.20 -4.65
CA PRO A 120 8.74 7.65 -4.77
C PRO A 120 9.86 8.10 -5.72
N ASP A 121 10.98 7.37 -5.78
CA ASP A 121 12.14 7.65 -6.65
C ASP A 121 11.92 7.30 -8.14
N CYS A 122 10.75 6.73 -8.48
CA CYS A 122 10.34 6.43 -9.84
C CYS A 122 9.23 7.37 -10.36
N ILE A 123 9.06 8.55 -9.75
CA ILE A 123 8.19 9.61 -10.26
C ILE A 123 9.08 10.76 -10.72
N THR A 124 9.45 10.73 -12.00
CA THR A 124 10.18 11.84 -12.66
C THR A 124 9.23 12.99 -12.98
N PRO A 125 9.74 14.20 -13.31
CA PRO A 125 8.89 15.31 -13.74
C PRO A 125 7.94 14.93 -14.89
N GLU A 126 8.44 14.23 -15.92
CA GLU A 126 7.65 13.82 -17.08
C GLU A 126 6.55 12.82 -16.70
N ILE A 127 6.82 11.94 -15.71
CA ILE A 127 5.82 11.01 -15.19
C ILE A 127 4.78 11.77 -14.35
N LEU A 128 5.21 12.75 -13.55
CA LEU A 128 4.30 13.62 -12.79
C LEU A 128 3.35 14.37 -13.73
N ASP A 129 3.87 14.93 -14.83
CA ASP A 129 3.07 15.61 -15.85
C ASP A 129 2.02 14.67 -16.47
N LEU A 130 2.41 13.43 -16.80
CA LEU A 130 1.49 12.40 -17.29
C LEU A 130 0.39 12.10 -16.27
N LEU A 131 0.76 11.89 -15.01
CA LEU A 131 -0.21 11.59 -13.95
C LEU A 131 -1.17 12.74 -13.70
N GLU A 132 -0.69 13.99 -13.75
CA GLU A 132 -1.53 15.18 -13.65
C GLU A 132 -2.51 15.31 -14.82
N GLU A 133 -2.06 15.04 -16.05
CA GLU A 133 -2.92 15.01 -17.24
C GLU A 133 -4.05 13.99 -17.08
N LEU A 134 -3.71 12.77 -16.66
CA LEU A 134 -4.69 11.70 -16.43
C LEU A 134 -5.66 12.06 -15.31
N ASN A 135 -5.15 12.67 -14.22
CA ASN A 135 -5.96 13.06 -13.07
C ASN A 135 -7.03 14.12 -13.38
N LYS A 136 -6.82 14.94 -14.43
CA LYS A 136 -7.83 15.90 -14.94
C LYS A 136 -9.01 15.21 -15.62
N ARG A 137 -8.85 13.95 -16.03
CA ARG A 137 -9.88 13.15 -16.74
C ARG A 137 -10.62 12.21 -15.79
N LYS A 138 -9.90 11.44 -15.02
CA LYS A 138 -10.42 10.57 -13.95
C LYS A 138 -9.44 10.57 -12.77
N PRO A 139 -9.91 10.48 -11.52
CA PRO A 139 -9.05 10.50 -10.35
C PRO A 139 -7.90 9.48 -10.43
N VAL A 140 -6.69 9.94 -10.14
CA VAL A 140 -5.49 9.11 -10.00
C VAL A 140 -5.09 9.07 -8.53
N PHE A 141 -4.92 7.87 -7.99
CA PHE A 141 -4.44 7.61 -6.64
C PHE A 141 -3.06 6.97 -6.73
N ILE A 142 -2.09 7.50 -6.00
CA ILE A 142 -0.74 6.94 -5.95
C ILE A 142 -0.52 6.26 -4.60
N GLU A 143 -0.11 5.00 -4.65
CA GLU A 143 0.24 4.20 -3.48
C GLU A 143 1.76 4.04 -3.42
N MET A 144 2.40 4.70 -2.45
CA MET A 144 3.86 4.71 -2.32
C MET A 144 4.35 3.88 -1.15
N GLY A 145 5.36 3.06 -1.37
CA GLY A 145 6.08 2.36 -0.31
C GLY A 145 6.90 3.35 0.53
N LEU A 146 6.67 3.41 1.83
CA LEU A 146 7.54 4.06 2.82
C LEU A 146 8.21 3.00 3.71
N GLN A 147 7.44 2.00 4.09
CA GLN A 147 7.70 0.94 5.05
C GLN A 147 7.96 1.46 6.46
N THR A 148 8.93 2.35 6.63
CA THR A 148 9.33 3.03 7.88
C THR A 148 9.92 4.40 7.57
N SER A 149 9.87 5.32 8.51
CA SER A 149 10.57 6.62 8.44
C SER A 149 12.05 6.55 8.87
N HIS A 150 12.51 5.42 9.39
CA HIS A 150 13.87 5.22 9.85
C HIS A 150 14.78 4.73 8.72
N ASP A 151 15.68 5.58 8.25
CA ASP A 151 16.59 5.25 7.13
C ASP A 151 17.54 4.09 7.43
N SER A 152 17.90 3.86 8.69
CA SER A 152 18.68 2.69 9.10
C SER A 152 17.92 1.38 8.84
N THR A 153 16.66 1.31 9.27
CA THR A 153 15.79 0.16 8.99
C THR A 153 15.51 0.05 7.48
N ALA A 154 15.25 1.16 6.80
CA ALA A 154 15.06 1.18 5.35
C ALA A 154 16.27 0.65 4.56
N SER A 155 17.49 0.95 5.03
CA SER A 155 18.74 0.41 4.47
C SER A 155 18.85 -1.09 4.72
N PHE A 156 18.52 -1.57 5.92
CA PHE A 156 18.43 -3.00 6.22
C PHE A 156 17.43 -3.73 5.30
N LEU A 157 16.28 -3.11 5.05
CA LEU A 157 15.26 -3.65 4.15
C LEU A 157 15.66 -3.61 2.66
N ASN A 158 16.80 -3.03 2.33
CA ASN A 158 17.23 -2.75 0.96
C ASN A 158 16.18 -1.94 0.18
N ARG A 159 15.59 -0.89 0.82
CA ARG A 159 14.62 -0.01 0.18
C ARG A 159 15.22 0.84 -0.94
N ALA A 160 16.51 1.15 -0.81
CA ALA A 160 17.36 1.83 -1.80
C ALA A 160 16.92 3.28 -2.15
N TYR A 161 16.21 3.97 -1.27
CA TYR A 161 15.99 5.42 -1.31
C TYR A 161 15.81 5.97 0.11
N PRO A 162 16.27 7.22 0.38
CA PRO A 162 16.11 7.86 1.68
C PRO A 162 14.65 8.33 1.89
N THR A 163 14.25 8.45 3.15
CA THR A 163 12.90 8.90 3.55
C THR A 163 12.57 10.29 3.00
N GLU A 164 13.57 11.16 2.80
CA GLU A 164 13.39 12.48 2.19
C GLU A 164 12.81 12.41 0.76
N THR A 165 13.15 11.37 -0.01
CA THR A 165 12.59 11.16 -1.36
C THR A 165 11.08 10.97 -1.28
N PHE A 166 10.59 10.21 -0.29
CA PHE A 166 9.15 10.07 -0.06
C PHE A 166 8.50 11.42 0.25
N THR A 167 9.12 12.24 1.12
CA THR A 167 8.63 13.59 1.44
C THR A 167 8.46 14.43 0.18
N LYS A 168 9.54 14.56 -0.62
CA LYS A 168 9.55 15.40 -1.83
C LYS A 168 8.48 14.97 -2.83
N THR A 169 8.41 13.66 -3.10
CA THR A 169 7.44 13.12 -4.06
C THR A 169 6.00 13.24 -3.56
N CYS A 170 5.77 13.07 -2.25
CA CYS A 170 4.45 13.25 -1.65
C CYS A 170 3.94 14.69 -1.85
N HIS A 171 4.78 15.70 -1.61
CA HIS A 171 4.42 17.09 -1.85
C HIS A 171 4.15 17.36 -3.33
N ALA A 172 5.03 16.95 -4.23
CA ALA A 172 4.86 17.16 -5.67
C ALA A 172 3.55 16.55 -6.21
N LEU A 173 3.24 15.31 -5.81
CA LEU A 173 1.97 14.66 -6.19
C LEU A 173 0.75 15.41 -5.64
N THR A 174 0.83 15.87 -4.39
CA THR A 174 -0.30 16.58 -3.76
C THR A 174 -0.49 17.97 -4.39
N GLU A 175 0.57 18.68 -4.76
CA GLU A 175 0.53 19.93 -5.50
C GLU A 175 -0.11 19.75 -6.89
N ALA A 176 0.11 18.62 -7.53
CA ALA A 176 -0.57 18.20 -8.77
C ALA A 176 -2.02 17.69 -8.55
N GLY A 177 -2.56 17.82 -7.32
CA GLY A 177 -3.93 17.40 -6.98
C GLY A 177 -4.11 15.88 -6.87
N ILE A 178 -3.04 15.10 -6.81
CA ILE A 178 -3.04 13.64 -6.77
C ILE A 178 -3.00 13.17 -5.30
N ARG A 179 -3.90 12.27 -4.95
CA ARG A 179 -3.97 11.70 -3.60
C ARG A 179 -2.91 10.63 -3.40
N VAL A 180 -2.22 10.71 -2.26
CA VAL A 180 -1.13 9.79 -1.91
C VAL A 180 -1.52 8.89 -0.74
N THR A 181 -1.34 7.59 -0.91
CA THR A 181 -1.47 6.57 0.13
C THR A 181 -0.10 6.02 0.49
N ALA A 182 0.28 6.12 1.76
CA ALA A 182 1.53 5.58 2.28
C ALA A 182 1.38 4.09 2.65
N HIS A 183 2.31 3.25 2.24
CA HIS A 183 2.43 1.87 2.72
C HIS A 183 3.48 1.78 3.81
N ILE A 184 3.11 1.27 5.00
CA ILE A 184 4.02 1.01 6.12
C ILE A 184 3.91 -0.43 6.61
N ILE A 185 4.94 -0.87 7.32
CA ILE A 185 5.04 -2.21 7.87
C ILE A 185 5.34 -2.10 9.36
N LEU A 186 4.52 -2.71 10.23
CA LEU A 186 4.77 -2.85 11.65
C LEU A 186 5.50 -4.17 11.94
N GLY A 187 6.30 -4.18 13.00
CA GLY A 187 7.08 -5.35 13.42
C GLY A 187 8.34 -5.58 12.58
N LEU A 188 8.92 -4.53 12.02
CA LEU A 188 10.20 -4.61 11.31
C LEU A 188 11.33 -4.99 12.27
N PRO A 189 12.33 -5.81 11.82
CA PRO A 189 13.44 -6.21 12.67
C PRO A 189 14.19 -5.01 13.23
N GLY A 190 14.37 -4.99 14.56
CA GLY A 190 15.05 -3.92 15.28
C GLY A 190 14.19 -2.69 15.57
N GLU A 191 12.96 -2.61 15.03
CA GLU A 191 12.04 -1.52 15.39
C GLU A 191 11.23 -1.81 16.66
N THR A 192 11.12 -0.78 17.49
CA THR A 192 10.26 -0.75 18.67
C THR A 192 8.93 -0.09 18.34
N LEU A 193 7.93 -0.23 19.24
CA LEU A 193 6.68 0.51 19.12
C LEU A 193 6.89 2.03 19.04
N ASP A 194 7.86 2.59 19.76
CA ASP A 194 8.16 4.03 19.69
C ASP A 194 8.65 4.43 18.29
N MET A 195 9.46 3.60 17.63
CA MET A 195 9.89 3.83 16.25
C MET A 195 8.73 3.73 15.25
N GLU A 196 7.82 2.78 15.45
CA GLU A 196 6.57 2.72 14.65
C GLU A 196 5.72 3.99 14.85
N LEU A 197 5.64 4.50 16.08
CA LEU A 197 4.97 5.77 16.38
C LEU A 197 5.66 6.97 15.75
N ASP A 198 6.99 6.98 15.67
CA ASP A 198 7.73 8.03 14.95
C ASP A 198 7.38 8.02 13.46
N THR A 199 7.20 6.85 12.86
CA THR A 199 6.72 6.73 11.48
C THR A 199 5.29 7.30 11.32
N ILE A 200 4.39 7.08 12.29
CA ILE A 200 3.05 7.69 12.28
C ILE A 200 3.13 9.22 12.46
N ARG A 201 3.96 9.71 13.37
CA ARG A 201 4.18 11.15 13.59
C ARG A 201 4.74 11.81 12.33
N TYR A 202 5.71 11.17 11.68
CA TYR A 202 6.24 11.63 10.40
C TYR A 202 5.15 11.74 9.32
N LEU A 203 4.32 10.71 9.15
CA LEU A 203 3.21 10.74 8.19
C LEU A 203 2.18 11.84 8.51
N ASN A 204 1.97 12.17 9.78
CA ASN A 204 1.10 13.26 10.18
C ASN A 204 1.61 14.65 9.75
N THR A 205 2.90 14.81 9.47
CA THR A 205 3.48 16.07 8.96
C THR A 205 3.35 16.22 7.45
N LEU A 206 3.01 15.15 6.73
CA LEU A 206 2.94 15.11 5.28
C LEU A 206 1.50 15.21 4.77
N PRO A 207 1.27 15.67 3.53
CA PRO A 207 -0.05 15.75 2.93
C PRO A 207 -0.55 14.39 2.42
N VAL A 208 -0.23 13.30 3.11
CA VAL A 208 -0.77 11.97 2.80
C VAL A 208 -2.26 11.93 3.05
N SER A 209 -3.02 11.32 2.16
CA SER A 209 -4.47 11.19 2.22
C SER A 209 -4.95 9.80 2.60
N GLY A 210 -4.08 8.80 2.54
CA GLY A 210 -4.38 7.42 2.91
C GLY A 210 -3.19 6.68 3.49
N ILE A 211 -3.49 5.57 4.18
CA ILE A 211 -2.47 4.68 4.74
C ILE A 211 -2.88 3.22 4.56
N LYS A 212 -1.92 2.39 4.17
CA LYS A 212 -2.00 0.92 4.24
C LYS A 212 -0.98 0.41 5.25
N ILE A 213 -1.47 -0.20 6.31
CA ILE A 213 -0.64 -0.79 7.36
C ILE A 213 -0.63 -2.30 7.17
N SER A 214 0.55 -2.87 7.08
CA SER A 214 0.80 -4.31 7.08
C SER A 214 1.62 -4.69 8.30
N MET A 215 1.52 -5.94 8.73
CA MET A 215 2.53 -6.55 9.59
C MET A 215 3.68 -7.09 8.74
N LEU A 216 4.87 -7.19 9.31
CA LEU A 216 5.94 -7.96 8.69
C LEU A 216 5.55 -9.44 8.63
N TYR A 217 5.81 -10.06 7.51
CA TYR A 217 5.73 -11.50 7.33
C TYR A 217 6.88 -11.99 6.46
N VAL A 218 7.29 -13.22 6.68
CA VAL A 218 8.39 -13.85 5.98
C VAL A 218 7.84 -14.87 4.98
N LEU A 219 8.19 -14.68 3.71
CA LEU A 219 7.83 -15.59 2.62
C LEU A 219 9.03 -16.43 2.21
N LYS A 220 8.77 -17.65 1.75
CA LYS A 220 9.77 -18.50 1.10
C LYS A 220 10.40 -17.78 -0.10
N ASN A 221 11.60 -18.12 -0.45
CA ASN A 221 12.35 -17.61 -1.60
C ASN A 221 12.62 -16.09 -1.52
N THR A 222 12.59 -15.49 -0.33
CA THR A 222 12.99 -14.10 -0.09
C THR A 222 14.32 -14.02 0.63
N VAL A 223 15.05 -12.93 0.46
CA VAL A 223 16.29 -12.66 1.22
C VAL A 223 16.00 -12.62 2.72
N LEU A 224 14.82 -12.09 3.10
CA LEU A 224 14.39 -12.06 4.50
C LEU A 224 14.18 -13.48 5.08
N ALA A 225 13.75 -14.46 4.28
CA ALA A 225 13.63 -15.85 4.74
C ALA A 225 14.99 -16.43 5.11
N SER A 226 15.98 -16.26 4.24
CA SER A 226 17.35 -16.72 4.49
C SER A 226 17.99 -16.00 5.68
N TYR A 227 17.72 -14.70 5.80
CA TYR A 227 18.16 -13.92 6.96
C TYR A 227 17.51 -14.41 8.25
N TYR A 228 16.18 -14.64 8.25
CA TYR A 228 15.45 -15.11 9.42
C TYR A 228 15.90 -16.50 9.89
N GLU A 229 16.27 -17.39 8.97
CA GLU A 229 16.81 -18.70 9.28
C GLU A 229 18.16 -18.62 10.01
N GLN A 230 19.05 -17.71 9.59
CA GLN A 230 20.39 -17.54 10.17
C GLN A 230 20.39 -16.62 11.40
N HIS A 231 19.52 -15.65 11.45
CA HIS A 231 19.41 -14.61 12.47
C HIS A 231 17.95 -14.44 12.91
N PRO A 232 17.40 -15.40 13.67
CA PRO A 232 16.01 -15.33 14.13
C PRO A 232 15.76 -14.03 14.93
N PHE A 233 14.69 -13.33 14.56
CA PHE A 233 14.21 -12.13 15.24
C PHE A 233 12.75 -12.28 15.66
N HIS A 234 12.28 -11.45 16.58
CA HIS A 234 10.91 -11.49 17.05
C HIS A 234 9.93 -11.17 15.92
N ILE A 235 8.96 -12.04 15.73
CA ILE A 235 7.81 -11.83 14.84
C ILE A 235 6.59 -11.58 15.73
N LEU A 236 5.93 -10.46 15.53
CA LEU A 236 4.76 -10.10 16.34
C LEU A 236 3.71 -11.20 16.34
N THR A 237 3.24 -11.57 17.52
CA THR A 237 2.00 -12.33 17.68
C THR A 237 0.81 -11.51 17.17
N MET A 238 -0.34 -12.15 16.94
CA MET A 238 -1.54 -11.42 16.53
C MET A 238 -1.97 -10.38 17.58
N GLU A 239 -1.80 -10.68 18.87
CA GLU A 239 -2.14 -9.78 19.97
C GLU A 239 -1.22 -8.57 20.00
N GLU A 240 0.11 -8.76 19.92
CA GLU A 240 1.09 -7.68 19.84
C GLU A 240 0.84 -6.79 18.64
N TYR A 241 0.65 -7.37 17.45
CA TYR A 241 0.33 -6.62 16.24
C TYR A 241 -0.92 -5.74 16.40
N ILE A 242 -2.00 -6.31 16.92
CA ILE A 242 -3.25 -5.57 17.13
C ILE A 242 -3.06 -4.45 18.14
N ASN A 243 -2.25 -4.69 19.18
CA ASN A 243 -1.92 -3.66 20.16
C ASN A 243 -1.12 -2.50 19.52
N HIS A 244 -0.05 -2.81 18.78
CA HIS A 244 0.74 -1.82 18.05
C HIS A 244 -0.13 -1.04 17.06
N LEU A 245 -0.93 -1.73 16.25
CA LEU A 245 -1.83 -1.12 15.28
C LEU A 245 -2.79 -0.11 15.93
N ILE A 246 -3.46 -0.49 17.02
CA ILE A 246 -4.42 0.38 17.71
C ILE A 246 -3.73 1.60 18.30
N ILE A 247 -2.54 1.44 18.88
CA ILE A 247 -1.75 2.54 19.43
C ILE A 247 -1.31 3.49 18.29
N CYS A 248 -0.79 2.96 17.18
CA CYS A 248 -0.42 3.73 16.00
C CYS A 248 -1.61 4.53 15.44
N LEU A 249 -2.73 3.88 15.23
CA LEU A 249 -3.94 4.53 14.70
C LEU A 249 -4.53 5.58 15.66
N SER A 250 -4.33 5.42 16.97
CA SER A 250 -4.76 6.44 17.96
C SER A 250 -4.00 7.76 17.84
N GLN A 251 -2.81 7.74 17.24
CA GLN A 251 -1.97 8.91 16.95
C GLN A 251 -2.03 9.36 15.48
N LEU A 252 -2.77 8.68 14.62
CA LEU A 252 -2.91 9.04 13.21
C LEU A 252 -3.97 10.14 13.04
N ARG A 253 -3.69 11.17 12.23
CA ARG A 253 -4.68 12.22 11.90
C ARG A 253 -6.01 11.61 11.43
N LYS A 254 -7.12 12.24 11.78
CA LYS A 254 -8.48 11.75 11.51
C LYS A 254 -8.89 11.82 10.04
N ASP A 255 -8.24 12.67 9.25
CA ASP A 255 -8.48 12.88 7.83
C ASP A 255 -7.77 11.86 6.93
N ILE A 256 -6.81 11.10 7.46
CA ILE A 256 -6.11 10.05 6.71
C ILE A 256 -7.00 8.81 6.61
N VAL A 257 -7.28 8.37 5.39
CA VAL A 257 -8.08 7.18 5.10
C VAL A 257 -7.30 5.91 5.46
N ILE A 258 -7.87 5.04 6.26
CA ILE A 258 -7.30 3.72 6.56
C ILE A 258 -7.77 2.73 5.50
N GLU A 259 -6.89 2.42 4.55
CA GLU A 259 -7.22 1.55 3.41
C GLU A 259 -7.03 0.07 3.72
N ARG A 260 -6.05 -0.25 4.56
CA ARG A 260 -5.72 -1.62 4.96
C ARG A 260 -5.07 -1.68 6.34
N MET A 261 -5.44 -2.70 7.11
CA MET A 261 -4.93 -2.97 8.46
C MET A 261 -4.38 -4.40 8.60
N THR A 262 -4.08 -5.08 7.51
CA THR A 262 -3.59 -6.49 7.55
C THR A 262 -2.65 -6.74 6.39
N GLY A 263 -1.75 -7.73 6.52
CA GLY A 263 -1.02 -8.31 5.40
C GLY A 263 -1.91 -9.25 4.55
N ASP A 264 -1.45 -9.56 3.38
CA ASP A 264 -2.12 -10.47 2.43
C ASP A 264 -1.06 -11.25 1.64
N GLY A 265 -0.25 -12.03 2.37
CA GLY A 265 0.77 -12.88 1.76
C GLY A 265 0.20 -14.20 1.22
N PRO A 266 0.76 -14.75 0.12
CA PRO A 266 0.35 -16.05 -0.41
C PRO A 266 0.60 -17.15 0.61
N LYS A 267 -0.44 -17.96 0.90
CA LYS A 267 -0.43 -18.92 2.02
C LYS A 267 0.59 -20.05 1.86
N ASP A 268 0.83 -20.46 0.64
CA ASP A 268 1.76 -21.52 0.25
C ASP A 268 3.23 -21.10 0.39
N LEU A 269 3.50 -19.81 0.26
CA LEU A 269 4.82 -19.22 0.45
C LEU A 269 5.07 -18.74 1.88
N LEU A 270 4.03 -18.61 2.70
CA LEU A 270 4.12 -18.02 4.04
C LEU A 270 4.91 -18.93 5.01
N ILE A 271 6.00 -18.39 5.58
CA ILE A 271 6.77 -19.01 6.65
C ILE A 271 6.18 -18.61 8.01
N VAL A 272 6.23 -17.32 8.35
CA VAL A 272 5.71 -16.72 9.59
C VAL A 272 5.20 -15.29 9.35
N PRO A 273 4.29 -14.79 10.20
CA PRO A 273 3.48 -15.55 11.17
C PRO A 273 2.27 -16.22 10.50
N LYS A 274 1.95 -17.43 10.89
CA LYS A 274 0.87 -18.22 10.27
C LYS A 274 -0.52 -17.60 10.43
N TRP A 275 -0.74 -16.81 11.47
CA TRP A 275 -2.04 -16.20 11.77
C TRP A 275 -2.52 -15.18 10.69
N ILE A 276 -1.62 -14.59 9.88
CA ILE A 276 -2.04 -13.67 8.80
C ILE A 276 -2.88 -14.38 7.74
N GLY A 277 -2.71 -15.68 7.55
CA GLY A 277 -3.52 -16.50 6.64
C GLY A 277 -5.01 -16.57 7.03
N HIS A 278 -5.37 -16.09 8.21
CA HIS A 278 -6.74 -16.05 8.74
C HIS A 278 -7.31 -14.60 8.74
N LYS A 279 -7.19 -13.89 7.64
CA LYS A 279 -7.53 -12.46 7.49
C LYS A 279 -8.85 -12.04 8.14
N ARG A 280 -9.91 -12.86 8.00
CA ARG A 280 -11.22 -12.59 8.61
C ARG A 280 -11.16 -12.60 10.14
N LEU A 281 -10.43 -13.54 10.73
CA LEU A 281 -10.23 -13.61 12.18
C LEU A 281 -9.47 -12.37 12.66
N VAL A 282 -8.38 -12.01 11.99
CA VAL A 282 -7.57 -10.82 12.33
C VAL A 282 -8.42 -9.56 12.32
N LEU A 283 -9.17 -9.30 11.24
CA LEU A 283 -10.04 -8.12 11.14
C LEU A 283 -11.13 -8.09 12.21
N ASN A 284 -11.77 -9.23 12.48
CA ASN A 284 -12.79 -9.32 13.53
C ASN A 284 -12.18 -9.04 14.91
N THR A 285 -10.98 -9.53 15.18
CA THR A 285 -10.27 -9.28 16.44
C THR A 285 -9.86 -7.81 16.58
N ILE A 286 -9.33 -7.18 15.51
CA ILE A 286 -9.04 -5.74 15.49
C ILE A 286 -10.30 -4.94 15.85
N HIS A 287 -11.44 -5.19 15.20
CA HIS A 287 -12.68 -4.46 15.48
C HIS A 287 -13.20 -4.70 16.89
N LYS A 288 -13.07 -5.92 17.42
CA LYS A 288 -13.42 -6.26 18.81
C LYS A 288 -12.58 -5.46 19.80
N GLU A 289 -11.25 -5.45 19.63
CA GLU A 289 -10.31 -4.73 20.48
C GLU A 289 -10.54 -3.21 20.40
N MET A 290 -10.75 -2.65 19.22
CA MET A 290 -11.13 -1.24 19.04
C MET A 290 -12.41 -0.89 19.80
N LYS A 291 -13.39 -1.81 19.81
CA LYS A 291 -14.64 -1.61 20.57
C LYS A 291 -14.40 -1.64 22.07
N GLN A 292 -13.67 -2.64 22.57
CA GLN A 292 -13.38 -2.81 23.99
C GLN A 292 -12.57 -1.66 24.58
N ARG A 293 -11.60 -1.14 23.82
CA ARG A 293 -10.75 -0.01 24.22
C ARG A 293 -11.40 1.36 23.99
N ASN A 294 -12.65 1.40 23.55
CA ASN A 294 -13.31 2.64 23.11
C ASN A 294 -12.46 3.49 22.15
N PHE A 295 -11.76 2.82 21.25
CA PHE A 295 -10.83 3.42 20.31
C PHE A 295 -11.51 4.42 19.38
N THR A 296 -10.79 5.50 19.05
CA THR A 296 -11.07 6.40 17.93
C THR A 296 -9.75 6.82 17.28
N GLN A 297 -9.73 6.88 15.95
CA GLN A 297 -8.58 7.38 15.19
C GLN A 297 -8.22 8.80 15.65
N GLY A 298 -6.93 9.06 15.89
CA GLY A 298 -6.45 10.36 16.37
C GLY A 298 -6.94 10.73 17.78
N GLY A 299 -7.47 9.78 18.56
CA GLY A 299 -7.96 10.05 19.91
C GLY A 299 -6.88 10.51 20.89
N SER A 300 -5.64 10.03 20.73
CA SER A 300 -4.51 10.43 21.57
C SER A 300 -3.84 11.74 21.14
N LEU A 301 -4.15 12.28 19.95
CA LEU A 301 -3.65 13.60 19.50
C LEU A 301 -4.29 14.75 20.30
N CYS A 302 -5.54 14.58 20.72
CA CYS A 302 -6.28 15.59 21.49
C CYS A 302 -5.85 15.67 22.97
N GLN A 303 -5.15 14.66 23.49
CA GLN A 303 -4.75 14.61 24.92
C GLN A 303 -3.44 15.34 25.20
N LYS A 304 -2.64 15.72 24.19
CA LYS A 304 -1.36 16.45 24.37
C LYS A 304 -1.51 17.98 24.43
N ASN A 305 -2.71 18.51 24.25
CA ASN A 305 -3.01 19.95 24.26
C ASN A 305 -3.85 20.38 25.49
N LEU A 306 -3.93 19.56 26.54
CA LEU A 306 -4.45 19.87 27.86
C LEU A 306 -3.35 19.71 28.92
#